data_d1d90094360c82d3fd9bfb35c02ea0d4
#
_entry.id   d1d90094360c82d3fd9bfb35c02ea0d4
#
_cell.length_a   1.000
_cell.length_b   1.000
_cell.length_c   1.000
_cell.angle_alpha   90.00
_cell.angle_beta   90.00
_cell.angle_gamma   90.00
#
_symmetry.space_group_name_H-M   'P 1'
#
loop_
_entity.id
_entity.type
_entity.pdbx_description
1 polymer ?
#
loop_
_entity_poly.entity_id
_entity_poly.type
_entity_poly.pdbx_seq_one_letter_code
_entity_poly.pdbx_strand_id
1 'polypeptide(L)'
;MATTTATRSRSTTSAKRSANARAEARDDNGRFEKEASTASTRTSRASRKPTRTELNGTGKLLAAGAAGLAVGLAANVARKFAVQAPTMLAGEWDEALKAEHQLTLKVFDAIEATTERNTTKRATLLVNLKHMLAKHAMEEENAVYPALRDAGEAEQADHLNNDHGYVKQYLYDLTVMAKDSPAWIAKIRQFRTDIEKHMQEEETDLFPRLKAKLTPEKNKLLTTAMNKEGLKIA
;
A
#
# COMPACT_ATOMS: atom_id res chain seq x y z
N MET A 1 -5.14 70.03 -6.12
CA MET A 1 -3.91 70.06 -6.95
C MET A 1 -3.61 68.58 -7.28
N ALA A 2 -3.89 68.24 -8.37
CA ALA A 2 -3.39 67.70 -9.61
C ALA A 2 -1.98 67.11 -9.50
N THR A 3 -1.86 65.95 -10.06
CA THR A 3 -0.89 65.35 -11.01
C THR A 3 -0.28 64.07 -10.46
N THR A 4 0.03 63.05 -11.17
CA THR A 4 -0.03 62.72 -12.61
C THR A 4 0.32 61.21 -12.72
N THR A 5 -0.37 60.55 -13.59
CA THR A 5 -0.19 59.21 -14.10
C THR A 5 1.22 58.96 -14.66
N ALA A 6 1.78 57.77 -14.43
CA ALA A 6 2.81 57.21 -15.30
C ALA A 6 2.60 55.72 -15.49
N THR A 7 1.99 55.38 -16.60
CA THR A 7 1.88 54.06 -17.21
C THR A 7 3.25 53.61 -17.71
N ARG A 8 3.73 52.41 -17.32
CA ARG A 8 4.88 51.79 -17.96
C ARG A 8 4.52 50.38 -18.41
N SER A 9 4.22 50.30 -19.68
CA SER A 9 4.15 49.07 -20.47
C SER A 9 5.45 48.28 -20.37
N ARG A 10 5.34 46.97 -20.09
CA ARG A 10 6.42 46.01 -20.33
C ARG A 10 5.89 44.87 -21.17
N SER A 11 6.50 44.75 -22.32
CA SER A 11 6.28 43.77 -23.37
C SER A 11 6.47 42.33 -22.83
N THR A 12 5.52 41.48 -23.18
CA THR A 12 5.56 40.05 -23.05
C THR A 12 6.34 39.43 -24.19
N THR A 13 7.49 38.85 -23.90
CA THR A 13 8.17 37.92 -24.81
C THR A 13 7.70 36.50 -24.47
N SER A 14 6.80 36.00 -25.29
CA SER A 14 6.33 34.62 -25.29
C SER A 14 7.42 33.68 -25.80
N ALA A 15 8.02 32.90 -24.91
CA ALA A 15 8.83 31.78 -25.30
C ALA A 15 7.92 30.54 -25.52
N LYS A 16 7.60 30.29 -26.78
CA LYS A 16 7.00 29.03 -27.24
C LYS A 16 7.97 27.89 -26.97
N ARG A 17 7.71 27.11 -25.93
CA ARG A 17 8.23 25.71 -25.83
C ARG A 17 7.26 24.82 -26.58
N SER A 18 7.67 24.33 -27.74
CA SER A 18 6.98 23.27 -28.46
C SER A 18 7.14 21.97 -27.66
N ALA A 19 6.10 21.55 -26.96
CA ALA A 19 5.95 20.20 -26.45
C ALA A 19 5.50 19.34 -27.62
N ASN A 20 6.40 18.53 -28.16
CA ASN A 20 6.10 17.48 -29.14
C ASN A 20 5.43 16.32 -28.36
N ALA A 21 4.14 16.43 -28.09
CA ALA A 21 3.33 15.33 -27.60
C ALA A 21 2.97 14.46 -28.81
N ARG A 22 3.69 13.35 -28.99
CA ARG A 22 3.32 12.30 -29.92
C ARG A 22 2.03 11.67 -29.39
N ALA A 23 0.90 11.98 -30.02
CA ALA A 23 -0.36 11.32 -29.75
C ALA A 23 -0.27 9.88 -30.25
N GLU A 24 -0.22 8.93 -29.34
CA GLU A 24 -0.36 7.51 -29.67
C GLU A 24 -1.82 7.25 -30.04
N ALA A 25 -2.04 6.72 -31.25
CA ALA A 25 -3.37 6.37 -31.74
C ALA A 25 -3.94 5.18 -30.94
N ARG A 26 -5.22 5.28 -30.58
CA ARG A 26 -5.98 4.20 -29.94
C ARG A 26 -7.12 3.76 -30.86
N ASP A 27 -7.41 2.46 -30.82
CA ASP A 27 -8.58 1.89 -31.51
C ASP A 27 -9.91 2.34 -30.86
N ASP A 28 -11.03 2.04 -31.51
CA ASP A 28 -12.38 2.39 -31.04
C ASP A 28 -12.78 1.77 -29.70
N ASN A 29 -11.96 0.84 -29.15
CA ASN A 29 -12.09 0.21 -27.84
C ASN A 29 -11.07 0.73 -26.82
N GLY A 30 -10.30 1.77 -27.15
CA GLY A 30 -9.34 2.43 -26.25
C GLY A 30 -8.00 1.70 -26.06
N ARG A 31 -7.70 0.69 -26.87
CA ARG A 31 -6.42 -0.06 -26.85
C ARG A 31 -5.39 0.60 -27.75
N PHE A 32 -4.10 0.53 -27.37
CA PHE A 32 -3.00 0.99 -28.21
C PHE A 32 -2.85 0.11 -29.45
N GLU A 33 -2.79 0.71 -30.64
CA GLU A 33 -2.51 -0.02 -31.87
C GLU A 33 -1.06 -0.55 -31.88
N LYS A 34 -0.90 -1.85 -32.15
CA LYS A 34 0.42 -2.44 -32.39
C LYS A 34 0.89 -2.05 -33.78
N GLU A 35 2.02 -1.33 -33.87
CA GLU A 35 2.70 -1.10 -35.17
C GLU A 35 2.99 -2.45 -35.89
N ALA A 36 2.47 -2.57 -37.09
CA ALA A 36 2.75 -3.69 -37.96
C ALA A 36 4.19 -3.59 -38.47
N SER A 37 5.04 -4.50 -38.03
CA SER A 37 6.39 -4.67 -38.53
C SER A 37 6.32 -5.14 -39.99
N THR A 38 6.79 -4.29 -40.92
CA THR A 38 6.93 -4.57 -42.35
C THR A 38 7.80 -5.78 -42.58
N ALA A 39 7.26 -6.72 -43.35
CA ALA A 39 7.91 -7.93 -43.80
C ALA A 39 9.17 -7.65 -44.61
N SER A 40 10.30 -8.23 -44.21
CA SER A 40 11.50 -8.31 -45.00
C SER A 40 11.66 -9.71 -45.62
N THR A 41 11.84 -9.68 -46.86
CA THR A 41 12.18 -10.65 -47.91
C THR A 41 12.75 -12.00 -47.47
N ARG A 42 12.09 -13.01 -47.95
CA ARG A 42 12.40 -14.45 -47.91
C ARG A 42 13.61 -14.78 -48.80
N THR A 43 14.73 -15.13 -48.19
CA THR A 43 15.78 -15.90 -48.89
C THR A 43 15.78 -17.32 -48.34
N SER A 44 15.51 -18.27 -49.24
CA SER A 44 15.55 -19.71 -49.00
C SER A 44 16.98 -20.16 -48.66
N ARG A 45 17.18 -20.68 -47.46
CA ARG A 45 18.41 -21.38 -47.09
C ARG A 45 18.09 -22.78 -46.59
N ALA A 46 18.80 -23.73 -47.18
CA ALA A 46 18.66 -25.17 -47.03
C ALA A 46 18.59 -25.65 -45.56
N SER A 47 17.71 -26.61 -45.37
CA SER A 47 17.53 -27.42 -44.17
C SER A 47 18.84 -28.08 -43.72
N ARG A 48 19.43 -27.60 -42.62
CA ARG A 48 20.37 -28.36 -41.80
C ARG A 48 19.63 -28.82 -40.55
N LYS A 49 19.53 -30.14 -40.34
CA LYS A 49 19.03 -30.71 -39.09
C LYS A 49 19.86 -30.18 -37.92
N PRO A 50 19.27 -29.64 -36.85
CA PRO A 50 20.03 -29.22 -35.67
C PRO A 50 20.56 -30.46 -34.95
N THR A 51 21.85 -30.50 -34.69
CA THR A 51 22.50 -31.52 -33.87
C THR A 51 22.08 -31.32 -32.40
N ARG A 52 21.88 -32.43 -31.74
CA ARG A 52 21.31 -32.59 -30.36
C ARG A 52 22.05 -31.83 -29.24
N THR A 53 23.15 -31.13 -29.57
CA THR A 53 24.01 -30.47 -28.56
C THR A 53 23.63 -29.01 -28.28
N GLU A 54 22.86 -28.33 -29.15
CA GLU A 54 22.50 -26.91 -28.96
C GLU A 54 21.25 -26.70 -28.13
N LEU A 55 20.41 -27.73 -27.93
CA LEU A 55 19.20 -27.67 -27.11
C LEU A 55 19.46 -27.72 -25.60
N ASN A 56 20.67 -28.10 -25.17
CA ASN A 56 20.96 -28.27 -23.72
C ASN A 56 21.26 -26.96 -22.97
N GLY A 57 21.70 -25.90 -23.62
CA GLY A 57 22.01 -24.62 -23.00
C GLY A 57 20.74 -23.78 -22.72
N THR A 58 19.91 -23.62 -23.73
CA THR A 58 18.70 -22.81 -23.66
C THR A 58 17.63 -23.48 -22.75
N GLY A 59 17.54 -24.82 -22.81
CA GLY A 59 16.63 -25.59 -21.94
C GLY A 59 16.99 -25.51 -20.47
N LYS A 60 18.30 -25.47 -20.14
CA LYS A 60 18.76 -25.32 -18.74
C LYS A 60 18.53 -23.90 -18.21
N LEU A 61 18.67 -22.87 -19.03
CA LEU A 61 18.38 -21.48 -18.67
C LEU A 61 16.88 -21.25 -18.45
N LEU A 62 16.03 -21.81 -19.31
CA LEU A 62 14.58 -21.73 -19.15
C LEU A 62 14.10 -22.53 -17.94
N ALA A 63 14.66 -23.70 -17.68
CA ALA A 63 14.34 -24.51 -16.49
C ALA A 63 14.82 -23.84 -15.19
N ALA A 64 16.02 -23.22 -15.19
CA ALA A 64 16.51 -22.46 -14.03
C ALA A 64 15.65 -21.20 -13.77
N GLY A 65 15.22 -20.51 -14.83
CA GLY A 65 14.31 -19.37 -14.71
C GLY A 65 12.93 -19.77 -14.17
N ALA A 66 12.36 -20.86 -14.66
CA ALA A 66 11.07 -21.38 -14.18
C ALA A 66 11.15 -21.88 -12.72
N ALA A 67 12.24 -22.56 -12.36
CA ALA A 67 12.47 -22.99 -10.97
C ALA A 67 12.67 -21.79 -10.03
N GLY A 68 13.42 -20.76 -10.44
CA GLY A 68 13.60 -19.54 -9.68
C GLY A 68 12.31 -18.77 -9.46
N LEU A 69 11.44 -18.67 -10.47
CA LEU A 69 10.10 -18.07 -10.36
C LEU A 69 9.20 -18.88 -9.42
N ALA A 70 9.20 -20.22 -9.52
CA ALA A 70 8.39 -21.07 -8.66
C ALA A 70 8.82 -20.97 -7.19
N VAL A 71 10.12 -20.95 -6.91
CA VAL A 71 10.67 -20.75 -5.54
C VAL A 71 10.34 -19.36 -5.03
N GLY A 72 10.47 -18.32 -5.86
CA GLY A 72 10.13 -16.94 -5.49
C GLY A 72 8.64 -16.77 -5.17
N LEU A 73 7.76 -17.38 -5.96
CA LEU A 73 6.33 -17.38 -5.71
C LEU A 73 5.98 -18.14 -4.42
N ALA A 74 6.55 -19.33 -4.21
CA ALA A 74 6.33 -20.11 -3.00
C ALA A 74 6.82 -19.38 -1.74
N ALA A 75 8.00 -18.76 -1.80
CA ALA A 75 8.55 -17.96 -0.71
C ALA A 75 7.67 -16.73 -0.40
N ASN A 76 7.16 -16.04 -1.43
CA ASN A 76 6.27 -14.90 -1.25
C ASN A 76 4.93 -15.33 -0.63
N VAL A 77 4.35 -16.44 -1.06
CA VAL A 77 3.12 -16.99 -0.47
C VAL A 77 3.37 -17.37 0.99
N ALA A 78 4.46 -18.09 1.28
CA ALA A 78 4.81 -18.47 2.65
C ALA A 78 5.01 -17.24 3.56
N ARG A 79 5.67 -16.17 3.05
CA ARG A 79 5.83 -14.90 3.76
C ARG A 79 4.49 -14.27 4.07
N LYS A 80 3.58 -14.21 3.10
CA LYS A 80 2.23 -13.64 3.28
C LYS A 80 1.45 -14.36 4.38
N PHE A 81 1.47 -15.68 4.36
CA PHE A 81 0.84 -16.47 5.41
C PHE A 81 1.52 -16.28 6.77
N ALA A 82 2.84 -16.17 6.82
CA ALA A 82 3.56 -15.90 8.07
C ALA A 82 3.23 -14.52 8.66
N VAL A 83 3.08 -13.49 7.82
CA VAL A 83 2.68 -12.14 8.24
C VAL A 83 1.22 -12.11 8.70
N GLN A 84 0.33 -12.83 8.02
CA GLN A 84 -1.11 -12.87 8.35
C GLN A 84 -1.45 -13.86 9.45
N ALA A 85 -0.57 -14.81 9.78
CA ALA A 85 -0.87 -15.86 10.74
C ALA A 85 -1.31 -15.34 12.13
N PRO A 86 -0.69 -14.33 12.73
CA PRO A 86 -1.16 -13.78 14.01
C PRO A 86 -2.63 -13.33 13.95
N THR A 87 -3.01 -12.61 12.90
CA THR A 87 -4.38 -12.16 12.65
C THR A 87 -5.33 -13.33 12.49
N MET A 88 -4.99 -14.30 11.64
CA MET A 88 -5.82 -15.48 11.37
C MET A 88 -6.01 -16.38 12.61
N LEU A 89 -5.03 -16.43 13.50
CA LEU A 89 -5.05 -17.25 14.73
C LEU A 89 -5.72 -16.54 15.91
N ALA A 90 -5.91 -15.24 15.85
CA ALA A 90 -6.50 -14.47 16.93
C ALA A 90 -8.01 -14.70 17.10
N GLY A 91 -8.71 -15.25 16.10
CA GLY A 91 -10.11 -15.59 16.18
C GLY A 91 -10.99 -14.89 15.14
N GLU A 92 -12.12 -14.31 15.58
CA GLU A 92 -12.99 -13.54 14.71
C GLU A 92 -12.37 -12.17 14.36
N TRP A 93 -12.95 -11.48 13.41
CA TRP A 93 -12.44 -10.23 12.85
C TRP A 93 -12.12 -9.16 13.93
N ASP A 94 -12.97 -9.00 14.92
CA ASP A 94 -12.78 -8.02 16.00
C ASP A 94 -11.59 -8.39 16.92
N GLU A 95 -11.44 -9.64 17.30
CA GLU A 95 -10.30 -10.10 18.10
C GLU A 95 -8.99 -10.05 17.29
N ALA A 96 -9.07 -10.32 16.00
CA ALA A 96 -7.93 -10.22 15.10
C ALA A 96 -7.41 -8.78 14.98
N LEU A 97 -8.30 -7.79 14.79
CA LEU A 97 -7.92 -6.37 14.73
C LEU A 97 -7.37 -5.87 16.07
N LYS A 98 -8.00 -6.24 17.20
CA LYS A 98 -7.44 -5.95 18.53
C LYS A 98 -6.02 -6.49 18.71
N ALA A 99 -5.76 -7.71 18.24
CA ALA A 99 -4.41 -8.27 18.28
C ALA A 99 -3.41 -7.46 17.44
N GLU A 100 -3.83 -6.94 16.29
CA GLU A 100 -3.01 -6.05 15.46
C GLU A 100 -2.75 -4.69 16.13
N HIS A 101 -3.74 -4.10 16.80
CA HIS A 101 -3.56 -2.92 17.62
C HIS A 101 -2.46 -3.14 18.67
N GLN A 102 -2.53 -4.23 19.42
CA GLN A 102 -1.52 -4.56 20.42
C GLN A 102 -0.10 -4.75 19.83
N LEU A 103 -0.01 -5.36 18.66
CA LEU A 103 1.27 -5.49 17.95
C LEU A 103 1.80 -4.14 17.49
N THR A 104 0.94 -3.27 17.00
CA THR A 104 1.26 -1.90 16.59
C THR A 104 1.80 -1.08 17.76
N LEU A 105 1.13 -1.14 18.92
CA LEU A 105 1.58 -0.45 20.15
C LEU A 105 2.96 -0.93 20.60
N LYS A 106 3.28 -2.22 20.49
CA LYS A 106 4.64 -2.75 20.77
C LYS A 106 5.70 -2.15 19.85
N VAL A 107 5.36 -1.81 18.61
CA VAL A 107 6.30 -1.12 17.71
C VAL A 107 6.50 0.33 18.16
N PHE A 108 5.46 1.02 18.62
CA PHE A 108 5.61 2.34 19.24
C PHE A 108 6.51 2.26 20.48
N ASP A 109 6.32 1.29 21.37
CA ASP A 109 7.19 1.07 22.53
C ASP A 109 8.66 0.90 22.12
N ALA A 110 8.90 0.08 21.09
CA ALA A 110 10.23 -0.16 20.55
C ALA A 110 10.86 1.09 19.93
N ILE A 111 10.05 1.96 19.31
CA ILE A 111 10.52 3.26 18.79
C ILE A 111 10.86 4.21 19.94
N GLU A 112 10.00 4.33 20.92
CA GLU A 112 10.16 5.24 22.05
C GLU A 112 11.34 4.85 22.94
N ALA A 113 11.69 3.57 22.99
CA ALA A 113 12.90 3.06 23.66
C ALA A 113 14.21 3.39 22.91
N THR A 114 14.15 4.04 21.73
CA THR A 114 15.35 4.45 20.98
C THR A 114 15.87 5.82 21.44
N THR A 115 17.17 6.04 21.27
CA THR A 115 17.80 7.35 21.41
C THR A 115 18.00 8.02 20.05
N GLU A 116 18.36 9.30 20.04
CA GLU A 116 18.69 10.08 18.83
C GLU A 116 19.82 9.45 18.01
N ARG A 117 20.71 8.70 18.65
CA ARG A 117 21.82 7.99 17.98
C ARG A 117 21.36 6.76 17.17
N ASN A 118 20.15 6.28 17.43
CA ASN A 118 19.63 5.06 16.82
C ASN A 118 18.89 5.31 15.49
N THR A 119 19.39 6.21 14.64
CA THR A 119 18.69 6.66 13.41
C THR A 119 18.29 5.51 12.49
N THR A 120 19.18 4.54 12.26
CA THR A 120 18.90 3.35 11.44
C THR A 120 17.81 2.49 12.07
N LYS A 121 17.86 2.24 13.39
CA LYS A 121 16.83 1.48 14.10
C LYS A 121 15.48 2.19 14.03
N ARG A 122 15.44 3.51 14.23
CA ARG A 122 14.21 4.34 14.07
C ARG A 122 13.65 4.23 12.66
N ALA A 123 14.49 4.32 11.63
CA ALA A 123 14.06 4.17 10.24
C ALA A 123 13.46 2.78 9.97
N THR A 124 14.11 1.72 10.43
CA THR A 124 13.63 0.34 10.29
C THR A 124 12.29 0.12 11.00
N LEU A 125 12.17 0.59 12.24
CA LEU A 125 10.93 0.47 13.02
C LEU A 125 9.79 1.28 12.38
N LEU A 126 10.08 2.47 11.82
CA LEU A 126 9.09 3.25 11.08
C LEU A 126 8.60 2.51 9.82
N VAL A 127 9.50 1.85 9.07
CA VAL A 127 9.10 1.03 7.91
C VAL A 127 8.18 -0.11 8.36
N ASN A 128 8.52 -0.78 9.47
CA ASN A 128 7.65 -1.82 10.03
C ASN A 128 6.28 -1.28 10.45
N LEU A 129 6.26 -0.16 11.19
CA LEU A 129 5.02 0.51 11.59
C LEU A 129 4.14 0.87 10.38
N LYS A 130 4.74 1.43 9.32
CA LYS A 130 4.03 1.75 8.07
C LYS A 130 3.40 0.53 7.43
N HIS A 131 4.12 -0.59 7.40
CA HIS A 131 3.62 -1.84 6.81
C HIS A 131 2.45 -2.41 7.61
N MET A 132 2.58 -2.44 8.94
CA MET A 132 1.52 -2.93 9.83
C MET A 132 0.25 -2.08 9.72
N LEU A 133 0.38 -0.75 9.78
CA LEU A 133 -0.76 0.16 9.67
C LEU A 133 -1.39 0.16 8.27
N ALA A 134 -0.60 -0.03 7.20
CA ALA A 134 -1.15 -0.15 5.85
C ALA A 134 -1.96 -1.44 5.68
N LYS A 135 -1.49 -2.56 6.26
CA LYS A 135 -2.22 -3.83 6.25
C LYS A 135 -3.53 -3.71 7.02
N HIS A 136 -3.46 -3.21 8.24
CA HIS A 136 -4.60 -2.99 9.13
C HIS A 136 -5.66 -2.09 8.48
N ALA A 137 -5.27 -0.93 7.98
CA ALA A 137 -6.18 -0.03 7.27
C ALA A 137 -6.83 -0.69 6.04
N MET A 138 -6.12 -1.55 5.31
CA MET A 138 -6.69 -2.28 4.17
C MET A 138 -7.78 -3.25 4.61
N GLU A 139 -7.60 -3.92 5.75
CA GLU A 139 -8.57 -4.85 6.33
C GLU A 139 -9.84 -4.13 6.76
N GLU A 140 -9.71 -2.96 7.37
CA GLU A 140 -10.83 -2.16 7.84
C GLU A 140 -11.53 -1.40 6.71
N GLU A 141 -10.79 -0.64 5.91
CA GLU A 141 -11.34 0.19 4.84
C GLU A 141 -12.09 -0.65 3.78
N ASN A 142 -11.68 -1.91 3.56
CA ASN A 142 -12.27 -2.76 2.51
C ASN A 142 -13.19 -3.88 3.04
N ALA A 143 -13.24 -4.13 4.34
CA ALA A 143 -14.12 -5.16 4.89
C ALA A 143 -14.99 -4.63 6.06
N VAL A 144 -14.39 -4.06 7.10
CA VAL A 144 -15.09 -3.71 8.34
C VAL A 144 -15.93 -2.44 8.16
N TYR A 145 -15.37 -1.38 7.59
CA TYR A 145 -16.10 -0.11 7.41
C TYR A 145 -17.25 -0.22 6.38
N PRO A 146 -17.13 -0.99 5.29
CA PRO A 146 -18.30 -1.34 4.47
C PRO A 146 -19.38 -2.06 5.27
N ALA A 147 -19.03 -3.01 6.16
CA ALA A 147 -20.00 -3.69 6.99
C ALA A 147 -20.66 -2.76 8.02
N LEU A 148 -19.92 -1.76 8.58
CA LEU A 148 -20.49 -0.70 9.40
C LEU A 148 -21.55 0.11 8.63
N ARG A 149 -21.24 0.50 7.39
CA ARG A 149 -22.18 1.24 6.52
C ARG A 149 -23.44 0.43 6.26
N ASP A 150 -23.31 -0.85 5.92
CA ASP A 150 -24.43 -1.77 5.69
C ASP A 150 -25.26 -1.99 6.96
N ALA A 151 -24.65 -1.87 8.13
CA ALA A 151 -25.31 -1.94 9.43
C ALA A 151 -25.96 -0.62 9.88
N GLY A 152 -25.91 0.44 9.05
CA GLY A 152 -26.49 1.76 9.34
C GLY A 152 -25.61 2.71 10.12
N GLU A 153 -24.28 2.44 10.19
CA GLU A 153 -23.27 3.23 10.90
C GLU A 153 -22.36 4.00 9.89
N ALA A 154 -22.97 4.63 8.89
CA ALA A 154 -22.22 5.28 7.81
C ALA A 154 -21.37 6.46 8.29
N GLU A 155 -21.90 7.28 9.21
CA GLU A 155 -21.18 8.45 9.77
C GLU A 155 -19.94 8.02 10.55
N GLN A 156 -20.03 6.94 11.32
CA GLN A 156 -18.91 6.39 12.07
C GLN A 156 -17.85 5.81 11.13
N ALA A 157 -18.26 5.09 10.09
CA ALA A 157 -17.34 4.60 9.08
C ALA A 157 -16.61 5.74 8.34
N ASP A 158 -17.28 6.87 8.07
CA ASP A 158 -16.67 8.07 7.50
C ASP A 158 -15.68 8.73 8.44
N HIS A 159 -16.02 8.81 9.74
CA HIS A 159 -15.13 9.32 10.78
C HIS A 159 -13.82 8.52 10.85
N LEU A 160 -13.92 7.20 10.96
CA LEU A 160 -12.75 6.31 11.00
C LEU A 160 -11.88 6.40 9.73
N ASN A 161 -12.49 6.50 8.55
CA ASN A 161 -11.74 6.74 7.31
C ASN A 161 -10.97 8.07 7.35
N ASN A 162 -11.52 9.12 7.95
CA ASN A 162 -10.82 10.39 8.13
C ASN A 162 -9.62 10.25 9.06
N ASP A 163 -9.74 9.48 10.14
CA ASP A 163 -8.63 9.20 11.05
C ASP A 163 -7.49 8.45 10.35
N HIS A 164 -7.81 7.49 9.50
CA HIS A 164 -6.81 6.85 8.61
C HIS A 164 -6.13 7.85 7.66
N GLY A 165 -6.81 8.91 7.26
CA GLY A 165 -6.22 10.04 6.54
C GLY A 165 -5.12 10.72 7.36
N TYR A 166 -5.36 10.99 8.65
CA TYR A 166 -4.36 11.56 9.56
C TYR A 166 -3.19 10.60 9.82
N VAL A 167 -3.45 9.30 9.95
CA VAL A 167 -2.40 8.28 10.06
C VAL A 167 -1.43 8.38 8.87
N LYS A 168 -1.94 8.51 7.65
CA LYS A 168 -1.12 8.66 6.43
C LYS A 168 -0.27 9.93 6.47
N GLN A 169 -0.79 11.04 7.02
CA GLN A 169 -0.03 12.30 7.20
C GLN A 169 1.10 12.13 8.23
N TYR A 170 0.83 11.53 9.39
CA TYR A 170 1.86 11.22 10.39
C TYR A 170 2.99 10.40 9.80
N LEU A 171 2.67 9.33 9.07
CA LEU A 171 3.65 8.46 8.45
C LEU A 171 4.48 9.17 7.36
N TYR A 172 3.87 10.09 6.60
CA TYR A 172 4.58 10.93 5.64
C TYR A 172 5.58 11.86 6.36
N ASP A 173 5.11 12.64 7.33
CA ASP A 173 5.94 13.58 8.09
C ASP A 173 7.11 12.85 8.75
N LEU A 174 6.85 11.76 9.45
CA LEU A 174 7.86 10.95 10.10
C LEU A 174 8.88 10.37 9.10
N THR A 175 8.48 10.15 7.85
CA THR A 175 9.37 9.67 6.79
C THR A 175 10.36 10.74 6.36
N VAL A 176 9.92 11.99 6.20
CA VAL A 176 10.75 13.09 5.72
C VAL A 176 11.57 13.76 6.82
N MET A 177 11.13 13.71 8.07
CA MET A 177 11.85 14.26 9.21
C MET A 177 13.16 13.51 9.49
N ALA A 178 14.19 14.27 9.94
CA ALA A 178 15.44 13.71 10.42
C ALA A 178 15.23 12.83 11.66
N LYS A 179 15.74 11.60 11.63
CA LYS A 179 15.48 10.58 12.66
C LYS A 179 16.20 10.86 13.99
N ASP A 180 17.24 11.69 13.99
CA ASP A 180 17.96 12.18 15.16
C ASP A 180 17.35 13.44 15.77
N SER A 181 16.36 14.04 15.15
CA SER A 181 15.68 15.23 15.66
C SER A 181 14.84 14.93 16.91
N PRO A 182 14.90 15.76 17.97
CA PRO A 182 13.96 15.72 19.09
C PRO A 182 12.49 15.86 18.64
N ALA A 183 12.23 16.62 17.59
CA ALA A 183 10.89 16.79 17.03
C ALA A 183 10.34 15.48 16.44
N TRP A 184 11.18 14.57 15.97
CA TRP A 184 10.77 13.28 15.42
C TRP A 184 10.14 12.40 16.49
N ILE A 185 10.78 12.25 17.65
CA ILE A 185 10.24 11.43 18.74
C ILE A 185 9.01 12.10 19.39
N ALA A 186 8.96 13.44 19.42
CA ALA A 186 7.78 14.15 19.88
C ALA A 186 6.56 13.88 18.98
N LYS A 187 6.78 13.86 17.65
CA LYS A 187 5.72 13.51 16.68
C LYS A 187 5.30 12.04 16.78
N ILE A 188 6.21 11.11 17.06
CA ILE A 188 5.86 9.70 17.35
C ILE A 188 4.92 9.60 18.55
N ARG A 189 5.20 10.31 19.63
CA ARG A 189 4.34 10.29 20.83
C ARG A 189 2.97 10.88 20.58
N GLN A 190 2.90 11.98 19.84
CA GLN A 190 1.61 12.55 19.42
C GLN A 190 0.83 11.57 18.56
N PHE A 191 1.47 10.98 17.55
CA PHE A 191 0.85 9.97 16.70
C PHE A 191 0.34 8.78 17.50
N ARG A 192 1.13 8.29 18.46
CA ARG A 192 0.71 7.22 19.37
C ARG A 192 -0.56 7.59 20.13
N THR A 193 -0.62 8.78 20.72
CA THR A 193 -1.80 9.25 21.48
C THR A 193 -3.05 9.26 20.61
N ASP A 194 -2.95 9.77 19.38
CA ASP A 194 -4.09 9.89 18.49
C ASP A 194 -4.56 8.51 18.00
N ILE A 195 -3.63 7.60 17.67
CA ILE A 195 -3.99 6.26 17.21
C ILE A 195 -4.51 5.37 18.35
N GLU A 196 -4.00 5.52 19.59
CA GLU A 196 -4.54 4.81 20.75
C GLU A 196 -6.00 5.20 21.01
N LYS A 197 -6.34 6.48 20.82
CA LYS A 197 -7.72 6.95 20.94
C LYS A 197 -8.62 6.32 19.87
N HIS A 198 -8.17 6.29 18.64
CA HIS A 198 -8.86 5.66 17.52
C HIS A 198 -9.11 4.15 17.79
N MET A 199 -8.06 3.40 18.13
CA MET A 199 -8.16 1.98 18.50
C MET A 199 -9.13 1.75 19.67
N GLN A 200 -9.10 2.61 20.67
CA GLN A 200 -10.01 2.52 21.82
C GLN A 200 -11.47 2.71 21.40
N GLU A 201 -11.78 3.68 20.54
CA GLU A 201 -13.13 3.90 20.02
C GLU A 201 -13.64 2.65 19.27
N GLU A 202 -12.83 2.05 18.45
CA GLU A 202 -13.17 0.82 17.74
C GLU A 202 -13.41 -0.35 18.69
N GLU A 203 -12.48 -0.61 19.59
CA GLU A 203 -12.52 -1.77 20.48
C GLU A 203 -13.64 -1.70 21.52
N THR A 204 -13.98 -0.49 22.03
CA THR A 204 -14.94 -0.34 23.11
C THR A 204 -16.34 0.01 22.65
N ASP A 205 -16.52 0.54 21.46
CA ASP A 205 -17.82 0.98 20.94
C ASP A 205 -18.17 0.33 19.60
N LEU A 206 -17.40 0.57 18.55
CA LEU A 206 -17.82 0.27 17.18
C LEU A 206 -17.79 -1.23 16.86
N PHE A 207 -16.72 -1.94 17.24
CA PHE A 207 -16.63 -3.38 17.00
C PHE A 207 -17.71 -4.16 17.77
N PRO A 208 -17.94 -3.93 19.08
CA PRO A 208 -19.03 -4.59 19.79
C PRO A 208 -20.41 -4.32 19.18
N ARG A 209 -20.68 -3.07 18.76
CA ARG A 209 -21.96 -2.72 18.13
C ARG A 209 -22.14 -3.43 16.78
N LEU A 210 -21.13 -3.41 15.93
CA LEU A 210 -21.18 -4.10 14.64
C LEU A 210 -21.37 -5.60 14.85
N LYS A 211 -20.58 -6.20 15.73
CA LYS A 211 -20.64 -7.64 16.02
C LYS A 211 -22.04 -8.07 16.47
N ALA A 212 -22.68 -7.28 17.33
CA ALA A 212 -24.03 -7.54 17.82
C ALA A 212 -25.12 -7.39 16.74
N LYS A 213 -24.92 -6.53 15.75
CA LYS A 213 -25.85 -6.35 14.61
C LYS A 213 -25.72 -7.44 13.54
N LEU A 214 -24.60 -8.14 13.49
CA LEU A 214 -24.36 -9.19 12.51
C LEU A 214 -24.79 -10.56 13.05
N THR A 215 -25.35 -11.41 12.15
CA THR A 215 -25.56 -12.83 12.50
C THR A 215 -24.22 -13.56 12.63
N PRO A 216 -24.16 -14.73 13.27
CA PRO A 216 -22.92 -15.52 13.35
C PRO A 216 -22.31 -15.81 11.98
N GLU A 217 -23.15 -16.11 10.98
CA GLU A 217 -22.71 -16.36 9.61
C GLU A 217 -22.09 -15.12 8.97
N LYS A 218 -22.69 -13.92 9.18
CA LYS A 218 -22.16 -12.66 8.68
C LYS A 218 -20.84 -12.28 9.37
N ASN A 219 -20.70 -12.52 10.69
CA ASN A 219 -19.44 -12.32 11.40
C ASN A 219 -18.33 -13.21 10.81
N LYS A 220 -18.62 -14.48 10.52
CA LYS A 220 -17.67 -15.38 9.87
C LYS A 220 -17.30 -14.94 8.45
N LEU A 221 -18.27 -14.46 7.68
CA LEU A 221 -18.01 -13.91 6.34
C LEU A 221 -17.15 -12.65 6.41
N LEU A 222 -17.39 -11.76 7.37
CA LEU A 222 -16.58 -10.56 7.61
C LEU A 222 -15.14 -10.94 7.97
N THR A 223 -14.95 -11.91 8.87
CA THR A 223 -13.61 -12.44 9.20
C THR A 223 -12.89 -12.95 7.95
N THR A 224 -13.58 -13.67 7.09
CA THR A 224 -12.99 -14.19 5.84
C THR A 224 -12.63 -13.06 4.87
N ALA A 225 -13.50 -12.05 4.73
CA ALA A 225 -13.26 -10.90 3.87
C ALA A 225 -12.07 -10.09 4.35
N MET A 226 -12.02 -9.77 5.65
CA MET A 226 -10.92 -9.05 6.29
C MET A 226 -9.57 -9.76 6.08
N ASN A 227 -9.49 -11.05 6.39
CA ASN A 227 -8.27 -11.84 6.19
C ASN A 227 -7.82 -11.87 4.72
N LYS A 228 -8.75 -11.89 3.77
CA LYS A 228 -8.44 -11.80 2.34
C LYS A 228 -7.81 -10.45 1.97
N GLU A 229 -8.30 -9.37 2.55
CA GLU A 229 -7.74 -8.03 2.33
C GLU A 229 -6.31 -7.93 2.92
N GLY A 230 -6.10 -8.41 4.13
CA GLY A 230 -4.78 -8.44 4.76
C GLY A 230 -3.75 -9.25 3.96
N LEU A 231 -4.13 -10.39 3.39
CA LEU A 231 -3.25 -11.20 2.54
C LEU A 231 -2.78 -10.50 1.26
N LYS A 232 -3.45 -9.45 0.80
CA LYS A 232 -3.00 -8.68 -0.38
C LYS A 232 -1.73 -7.91 -0.09
N ILE A 233 -1.60 -7.40 1.14
CA ILE A 233 -0.48 -6.56 1.60
C ILE A 233 0.56 -7.36 2.40
N ALA A 234 0.16 -8.43 3.06
CA ALA A 234 1.04 -9.31 3.83
C ALA A 234 2.27 -9.79 3.06
#